data_aa70ecf32b4f9faa1177e30ca1d4b647
#
_entry.id   aa70ecf32b4f9faa1177e30ca1d4b647
#
_cell.length_a   1.000
_cell.length_b   1.000
_cell.length_c   1.000
_cell.angle_alpha   90.00
_cell.angle_beta   90.00
_cell.angle_gamma   90.00
#
_symmetry.space_group_name_H-M   'P 1'
#
loop_
_entity.id
_entity.type
_entity.pdbx_description
1 polymer ?
#
loop_
_entity_poly.entity_id
_entity_poly.type
_entity_poly.pdbx_seq_one_letter_code
_entity_poly.pdbx_strand_id
1 'polypeptide(L)'
;MLANGKDLVGKIVISEETGRKFGIVGDVSFIVQSGELVNIALEAPTKAAESLNLEQDEKGRLLVPFSTIKSVGDFVIVSEREII
;
A
#
# COMPACT_ATOMS: atom_id res chain seq x y z
N MET A 1 -1.87 9.08 -13.00
CA MET A 1 -3.19 8.75 -12.45
C MET A 1 -3.42 7.25 -12.52
N LEU A 2 -4.08 6.71 -11.53
CA LEU A 2 -4.39 5.29 -11.49
C LEU A 2 -5.59 4.99 -12.36
N ALA A 3 -5.51 3.95 -13.17
CA ALA A 3 -6.63 3.53 -13.98
C ALA A 3 -7.70 2.86 -13.10
N ASN A 4 -7.27 1.91 -12.27
CA ASN A 4 -8.15 1.25 -11.32
C ASN A 4 -7.31 0.41 -10.35
N GLY A 5 -7.95 -0.16 -9.35
CA GLY A 5 -7.25 -0.92 -8.32
C GLY A 5 -6.58 -2.18 -8.80
N LYS A 6 -7.09 -2.76 -9.88
CA LYS A 6 -6.51 -3.99 -10.43
C LYS A 6 -5.07 -3.79 -10.89
N ASP A 7 -4.75 -2.58 -11.33
CA ASP A 7 -3.41 -2.28 -11.81
C ASP A 7 -2.38 -2.29 -10.69
N LEU A 8 -2.81 -2.21 -9.45
CA LEU A 8 -1.92 -2.21 -8.29
C LEU A 8 -1.61 -3.62 -7.78
N VAL A 9 -2.55 -4.55 -7.92
CA VAL A 9 -2.41 -5.90 -7.34
C VAL A 9 -1.20 -6.60 -7.95
N GLY A 10 -0.38 -7.17 -7.08
CA GLY A 10 0.83 -7.89 -7.47
C GLY A 10 2.08 -7.03 -7.55
N LYS A 11 1.95 -5.72 -7.47
CA LYS A 11 3.12 -4.84 -7.52
C LYS A 11 3.84 -4.81 -6.18
N ILE A 12 5.14 -4.62 -6.24
CA ILE A 12 5.98 -4.51 -5.05
C ILE A 12 5.85 -3.09 -4.49
N VAL A 13 5.69 -2.99 -3.17
CA VAL A 13 5.58 -1.72 -2.45
C VAL A 13 6.93 -1.40 -1.81
N ILE A 14 7.47 -0.21 -2.11
CA ILE A 14 8.77 0.22 -1.57
C ILE A 14 8.68 1.64 -1.03
N SER A 15 9.60 1.94 -0.13
CA SER A 15 9.70 3.26 0.51
C SER A 15 10.37 4.27 -0.41
N GLU A 16 9.77 5.46 -0.52
CA GLU A 16 10.38 6.58 -1.22
C GLU A 16 11.66 7.03 -0.53
N GLU A 17 11.65 7.03 0.79
CA GLU A 17 12.77 7.58 1.57
C GLU A 17 13.95 6.60 1.69
N THR A 18 13.68 5.32 1.87
CA THR A 18 14.75 4.36 2.18
C THR A 18 14.95 3.30 1.10
N GLY A 19 14.00 3.17 0.18
CA GLY A 19 14.06 2.12 -0.83
C GLY A 19 13.74 0.74 -0.29
N ARG A 20 13.35 0.61 0.98
CA ARG A 20 13.05 -0.71 1.56
C ARG A 20 11.75 -1.26 0.98
N LYS A 21 11.73 -2.57 0.79
CA LYS A 21 10.54 -3.28 0.35
C LYS A 21 9.61 -3.49 1.54
N PHE A 22 8.32 -3.21 1.35
CA PHE A 22 7.32 -3.44 2.39
C PHE A 22 6.48 -4.68 2.15
N GLY A 23 6.33 -5.11 0.92
CA GLY A 23 5.55 -6.28 0.59
C GLY A 23 5.02 -6.17 -0.82
N ILE A 24 3.92 -6.87 -1.08
CA ILE A 24 3.28 -6.92 -2.38
C ILE A 24 1.83 -6.49 -2.18
N VAL A 25 1.27 -5.75 -3.13
CA VAL A 25 -0.14 -5.39 -3.06
C VAL A 25 -0.98 -6.64 -3.26
N GLY A 26 -1.71 -7.05 -2.22
CA GLY A 26 -2.57 -8.22 -2.27
C GLY A 26 -4.01 -7.87 -2.58
N ASP A 27 -4.45 -6.69 -2.16
CA ASP A 27 -5.83 -6.27 -2.35
C ASP A 27 -5.92 -4.76 -2.22
N VAL A 28 -7.04 -4.20 -2.65
CA VAL A 28 -7.32 -2.77 -2.54
C VAL A 28 -8.71 -2.56 -1.97
N SER A 29 -8.89 -1.47 -1.23
CA SER A 29 -10.16 -1.10 -0.62
C SER A 29 -10.66 0.21 -1.19
N PHE A 30 -11.93 0.28 -1.50
CA PHE A 30 -12.57 1.45 -2.09
C PHE A 30 -13.72 1.93 -1.22
N ILE A 31 -14.04 3.23 -1.35
CA ILE A 31 -15.31 3.76 -0.87
C ILE A 31 -16.35 3.43 -1.94
N VAL A 32 -17.38 2.69 -1.55
CA VAL A 32 -18.36 2.16 -2.50
C VAL A 32 -19.09 3.27 -3.27
N GLN A 33 -19.47 4.34 -2.60
CA GLN A 33 -20.26 5.41 -3.23
C GLN A 33 -19.45 6.22 -4.24
N SER A 34 -18.17 6.46 -3.96
CA SER A 34 -17.35 7.32 -4.81
C SER A 34 -16.41 6.55 -5.72
N GLY A 35 -16.18 5.28 -5.42
CA GLY A 35 -15.15 4.50 -6.12
C GLY A 35 -13.74 4.90 -5.77
N GLU A 36 -13.57 5.73 -4.74
CA GLU A 36 -12.26 6.24 -4.35
C GLU A 36 -11.45 5.17 -3.62
N LEU A 37 -10.18 5.02 -4.02
CA LEU A 37 -9.28 4.06 -3.40
C LEU A 37 -8.84 4.58 -2.04
N VAL A 38 -9.00 3.76 -1.01
CA VAL A 38 -8.70 4.15 0.38
C VAL A 38 -7.40 3.56 0.88
N ASN A 39 -7.24 2.25 0.73
CA ASN A 39 -6.08 1.52 1.23
C ASN A 39 -5.65 0.43 0.27
N ILE A 40 -4.38 0.03 0.40
CA ILE A 40 -3.92 -1.23 -0.18
C ILE A 40 -3.58 -2.16 0.98
N ALA A 41 -3.84 -3.46 0.80
CA ALA A 41 -3.51 -4.48 1.79
C ALA A 41 -2.27 -5.22 1.32
N LEU A 42 -1.29 -5.36 2.21
CA LEU A 42 -0.02 -6.01 1.88
C LEU A 42 -0.13 -7.52 2.00
N GLU A 43 0.44 -8.23 1.03
CA GLU A 43 0.75 -9.65 1.14
C GLU A 43 2.24 -9.78 1.34
N ALA A 44 2.63 -10.86 2.02
CA ALA A 44 4.04 -11.15 2.29
C ALA A 44 4.77 -9.93 2.84
N PRO A 45 4.26 -9.32 3.93
CA PRO A 45 4.88 -8.12 4.48
C PRO A 45 6.29 -8.42 4.97
N THR A 46 7.19 -7.47 4.80
CA THR A 46 8.56 -7.59 5.29
C THR A 46 8.61 -7.12 6.74
N LYS A 47 9.75 -7.36 7.40
CA LYS A 47 9.97 -6.84 8.75
C LYS A 47 9.93 -5.32 8.76
N ALA A 48 10.37 -4.69 7.66
CA ALA A 48 10.31 -3.24 7.55
C ALA A 48 8.85 -2.75 7.62
N ALA A 49 7.93 -3.46 6.95
CA ALA A 49 6.51 -3.11 7.00
C ALA A 49 5.95 -3.33 8.39
N GLU A 50 6.32 -4.44 9.02
CA GLU A 50 5.83 -4.77 10.36
C GLU A 50 6.27 -3.77 11.43
N SER A 51 7.38 -3.08 11.19
CA SER A 51 7.87 -2.07 12.12
C SER A 51 7.15 -0.73 11.98
N LEU A 52 6.36 -0.57 10.93
CA LEU A 52 5.55 0.63 10.73
C LEU A 52 4.27 0.54 11.55
N ASN A 53 3.72 1.70 11.87
CA ASN A 53 2.49 1.77 12.65
C ASN A 53 1.27 1.71 11.74
N LEU A 54 1.10 0.60 11.03
CA LEU A 54 0.02 0.41 10.07
C LEU A 54 -1.18 -0.27 10.73
N GLU A 55 -2.37 0.10 10.28
CA GLU A 55 -3.58 -0.58 10.69
C GLU A 55 -3.66 -1.95 10.03
N GLN A 56 -4.48 -2.82 10.60
CA GLN A 56 -4.69 -4.15 10.05
C GLN A 56 -6.16 -4.31 9.68
N ASP A 57 -6.42 -5.12 8.65
CA ASP A 57 -7.79 -5.46 8.29
C ASP A 57 -8.26 -6.66 9.12
N GLU A 58 -9.47 -7.15 8.84
CA GLU A 58 -10.05 -8.28 9.56
C GLU A 58 -9.24 -9.55 9.46
N LYS A 59 -8.46 -9.68 8.40
CA LYS A 59 -7.62 -10.85 8.15
C LYS A 59 -6.20 -10.67 8.70
N GLY A 60 -5.94 -9.55 9.36
CA GLY A 60 -4.64 -9.25 9.93
C GLY A 60 -3.63 -8.72 8.93
N ARG A 61 -4.06 -8.37 7.72
CA ARG A 61 -3.15 -7.81 6.71
C ARG A 61 -2.89 -6.34 7.02
N LEU A 62 -1.65 -5.91 6.80
CA LEU A 62 -1.28 -4.52 7.01
C LEU A 62 -1.87 -3.65 5.91
N LEU A 63 -2.44 -2.52 6.30
CA LEU A 63 -3.09 -1.59 5.38
C LEU A 63 -2.22 -0.34 5.20
N VAL A 64 -1.96 0.00 3.94
CA VAL A 64 -1.21 1.21 3.59
C VAL A 64 -2.20 2.22 3.02
N PRO A 65 -2.35 3.39 3.65
CA PRO A 65 -3.30 4.40 3.15
C PRO A 65 -2.91 4.88 1.76
N PHE A 66 -3.88 5.03 0.89
CA PHE A 66 -3.63 5.49 -0.47
C PHE A 66 -2.99 6.88 -0.48
N SER A 67 -3.31 7.71 0.53
CA SER A 67 -2.74 9.05 0.62
C SER A 67 -1.22 9.07 0.74
N THR A 68 -0.60 7.94 1.14
CA THR A 68 0.85 7.85 1.28
C THR A 68 1.53 7.40 -0.01
N ILE A 69 0.76 7.00 -1.02
CA ILE A 69 1.32 6.55 -2.30
C ILE A 69 1.75 7.77 -3.11
N LYS A 70 3.01 7.78 -3.51
CA LYS A 70 3.60 8.90 -4.24
C LYS A 70 3.69 8.64 -5.73
N SER A 71 3.83 7.38 -6.13
CA SER A 71 4.05 7.04 -7.52
C SER A 71 3.69 5.58 -7.75
N VAL A 72 3.16 5.29 -8.91
CA VAL A 72 2.84 3.92 -9.33
C VAL A 72 3.39 3.71 -10.73
N GLY A 73 4.20 2.68 -10.87
CA GLY A 73 4.75 2.25 -12.15
C GLY A 73 4.96 0.75 -12.03
N ASP A 74 6.18 0.30 -12.22
CA ASP A 74 6.53 -1.10 -11.97
C ASP A 74 6.44 -1.43 -10.47
N PHE A 75 6.61 -0.39 -9.64
CA PHE A 75 6.51 -0.49 -8.18
C PHE A 75 5.48 0.50 -7.69
N VAL A 76 4.96 0.26 -6.48
CA VAL A 76 4.16 1.23 -5.76
C VAL A 76 5.10 1.91 -4.76
N ILE A 77 5.30 3.21 -4.93
CA ILE A 77 6.22 3.99 -4.10
C ILE A 77 5.41 4.71 -3.04
N VAL A 78 5.73 4.47 -1.77
CA VAL A 78 5.00 5.08 -0.66
C VAL A 78 5.95 5.89 0.21
N SER A 79 5.41 6.88 0.90
CA SER A 79 6.19 7.71 1.82
C SER A 79 6.12 7.11 3.22
N GLU A 80 7.25 6.61 3.72
CA GLU A 80 7.37 6.13 5.09
C GLU A 80 7.02 7.23 6.08
N ARG A 81 7.48 8.43 5.78
CA ARG A 81 7.31 9.58 6.65
C ARG A 81 5.84 9.91 6.86
N GLU A 82 5.01 9.73 5.83
CA GLU A 82 3.58 10.04 5.91
C GLU A 82 2.77 8.93 6.59
N ILE A 83 3.34 7.75 6.70
CA ILE A 83 2.68 6.63 7.39
C ILE A 83 2.74 6.80 8.90
N ILE A 84 3.77 7.44 9.41
CA ILE A 84 4.01 7.59 10.84
C ILE A 84 3.19 8.71 11.44
#